data_4c89bb1d00f06ae193ca0f39c7a11020
#
_entry.id   4c89bb1d00f06ae193ca0f39c7a11020
#
_cell.length_a   1.000
_cell.length_b   1.000
_cell.length_c   1.000
_cell.angle_alpha   90.00
_cell.angle_beta   90.00
_cell.angle_gamma   90.00
#
_symmetry.space_group_name_H-M   'P 1'
#
loop_
_entity.id
_entity.type
_entity.pdbx_description
1 polymer ?
#
loop_
_entity_poly.entity_id
_entity_poly.type
_entity_poly.pdbx_seq_one_letter_code
_entity_poly.pdbx_strand_id
1 'polypeptide(L)'
;MNNWRNLSLNDREGGKLAVKKDRASHEHTIVAKFLTKRALNTDAVIRTFSPLWRSRKGFKVRNVEDHILLFVFDNPEEVEKILASEPWSFDGHLVVLQKLNKAVPVHEMPLNTVSLWVQVHNIPIGYLNKGVVEDLCNTIGIVDHNTSDMEVDRGSFIRVRV
;
A
#
# COMPACT_ATOMS: atom_id res chain seq x y z
N MET A 1 29.57 -56.69 21.99
CA MET A 1 30.17 -56.47 20.66
C MET A 1 29.23 -55.56 19.88
N ASN A 2 29.68 -54.39 19.57
CA ASN A 2 28.87 -53.25 19.11
C ASN A 2 28.52 -53.41 17.61
N ASN A 3 27.21 -53.35 17.33
CA ASN A 3 26.66 -53.48 15.99
C ASN A 3 26.22 -52.08 15.46
N TRP A 4 27.22 -51.20 15.19
CA TRP A 4 27.03 -49.83 14.69
C TRP A 4 27.25 -49.68 13.18
N ARG A 5 27.19 -50.75 12.38
CA ARG A 5 27.68 -50.72 10.98
C ARG A 5 26.59 -50.63 9.90
N ASN A 6 25.34 -50.39 10.21
CA ASN A 6 24.29 -50.26 9.18
C ASN A 6 23.31 -49.14 9.43
N LEU A 7 23.81 -47.95 9.69
CA LEU A 7 23.00 -46.70 9.57
C LEU A 7 23.45 -46.00 8.29
N SER A 8 22.80 -46.38 7.19
CA SER A 8 22.90 -45.61 5.94
C SER A 8 22.08 -44.35 6.05
N LEU A 9 22.75 -43.19 6.00
CA LEU A 9 22.14 -41.85 6.03
C LEU A 9 21.46 -41.42 4.72
N ASN A 10 21.40 -42.36 3.72
CA ASN A 10 21.02 -41.99 2.36
C ASN A 10 19.51 -42.05 2.03
N ASP A 11 18.64 -42.50 2.93
CA ASP A 11 17.21 -42.66 2.59
C ASP A 11 16.27 -41.59 3.13
N ARG A 12 16.76 -40.52 3.75
CA ARG A 12 15.90 -39.41 4.26
C ARG A 12 16.15 -38.04 3.66
N GLU A 13 17.12 -37.87 2.78
CA GLU A 13 17.41 -36.55 2.18
C GLU A 13 16.90 -36.39 0.74
N GLY A 14 16.00 -37.22 0.27
CA GLY A 14 15.42 -37.16 -1.07
C GLY A 14 13.99 -36.61 -1.13
N GLY A 15 13.41 -36.19 -0.02
CA GLY A 15 12.13 -35.47 -0.03
C GLY A 15 12.32 -34.10 -0.65
N LYS A 16 12.23 -33.98 -1.99
CA LYS A 16 11.92 -32.71 -2.64
C LYS A 16 10.71 -32.15 -1.90
N LEU A 17 10.94 -31.16 -1.02
CA LEU A 17 9.91 -30.27 -0.53
C LEU A 17 9.33 -29.60 -1.79
N ALA A 18 8.38 -30.29 -2.42
CA ALA A 18 7.47 -29.63 -3.33
C ALA A 18 6.69 -28.64 -2.46
N VAL A 19 7.23 -27.43 -2.31
CA VAL A 19 6.42 -26.28 -1.94
C VAL A 19 5.30 -26.30 -2.96
N LYS A 20 4.15 -26.88 -2.57
CA LYS A 20 2.92 -26.71 -3.34
C LYS A 20 2.82 -25.21 -3.48
N LYS A 21 3.13 -24.72 -4.68
CA LYS A 21 2.76 -23.41 -5.12
C LYS A 21 1.24 -23.42 -4.99
N ASP A 22 0.76 -23.08 -3.79
CA ASP A 22 -0.66 -22.88 -3.57
C ASP A 22 -1.09 -22.06 -4.78
N ARG A 23 -2.09 -22.62 -5.48
CA ARG A 23 -2.70 -22.04 -6.68
C ARG A 23 -2.56 -20.54 -6.54
N ALA A 24 -1.83 -19.91 -7.46
CA ALA A 24 -1.64 -18.48 -7.46
C ALA A 24 -3.04 -17.90 -7.27
N SER A 25 -3.42 -17.68 -6.03
CA SER A 25 -4.69 -17.11 -5.70
C SER A 25 -4.63 -15.77 -6.39
N HIS A 26 -5.62 -15.49 -7.22
CA HIS A 26 -5.80 -14.19 -7.85
C HIS A 26 -6.08 -13.13 -6.76
N GLU A 27 -5.45 -13.29 -5.60
CA GLU A 27 -5.55 -12.39 -4.48
C GLU A 27 -4.65 -11.19 -4.72
N HIS A 28 -5.28 -10.04 -4.75
CA HIS A 28 -4.60 -8.76 -4.87
C HIS A 28 -4.53 -8.14 -3.49
N THR A 29 -3.32 -7.89 -3.01
CA THR A 29 -3.08 -7.52 -1.62
C THR A 29 -2.48 -6.14 -1.51
N ILE A 30 -3.04 -5.34 -0.60
CA ILE A 30 -2.47 -4.08 -0.13
C ILE A 30 -1.81 -4.33 1.22
N VAL A 31 -0.59 -3.86 1.36
CA VAL A 31 0.09 -3.72 2.65
C VAL A 31 -0.23 -2.34 3.19
N ALA A 32 -0.74 -2.26 4.41
CA ALA A 32 -1.09 -1.01 5.06
C ALA A 32 -0.31 -0.87 6.37
N LYS A 33 0.46 0.22 6.48
CA LYS A 33 1.15 0.61 7.70
C LYS A 33 0.45 1.80 8.34
N PHE A 34 0.00 1.63 9.58
CA PHE A 34 -0.69 2.65 10.35
C PHE A 34 0.33 3.46 11.16
N LEU A 35 0.43 4.76 10.93
CA LEU A 35 1.39 5.64 11.61
C LEU A 35 0.85 6.09 12.98
N THR A 36 0.46 5.14 13.80
CA THR A 36 -0.03 5.36 15.17
C THR A 36 0.86 4.66 16.19
N LYS A 37 0.89 5.17 17.42
CA LYS A 37 1.55 4.53 18.57
C LYS A 37 0.58 3.70 19.42
N ARG A 38 -0.72 3.77 19.11
CA ARG A 38 -1.77 3.05 19.86
C ARG A 38 -1.91 1.64 19.31
N ALA A 39 -2.28 0.70 20.17
CA ALA A 39 -2.62 -0.65 19.74
C ALA A 39 -3.72 -0.62 18.68
N LEU A 40 -3.49 -1.33 17.59
CA LEU A 40 -4.40 -1.35 16.44
C LEU A 40 -5.54 -2.36 16.68
N ASN A 41 -6.77 -1.89 16.64
CA ASN A 41 -7.95 -2.76 16.69
C ASN A 41 -8.38 -3.10 15.26
N THR A 42 -8.12 -4.32 14.84
CA THR A 42 -8.43 -4.82 13.48
C THR A 42 -9.91 -4.72 13.15
N ASP A 43 -10.82 -4.99 14.10
CA ASP A 43 -12.26 -4.88 13.86
C ASP A 43 -12.71 -3.44 13.63
N ALA A 44 -12.10 -2.49 14.35
CA ALA A 44 -12.33 -1.06 14.12
C ALA A 44 -11.83 -0.62 12.75
N VAL A 45 -10.65 -1.11 12.32
CA VAL A 45 -10.10 -0.87 10.99
C VAL A 45 -11.06 -1.38 9.91
N ILE A 46 -11.52 -2.63 10.01
CA ILE A 46 -12.47 -3.22 9.06
C ILE A 46 -13.75 -2.39 8.98
N ARG A 47 -14.34 -2.03 10.13
CA ARG A 47 -15.57 -1.23 10.18
C ARG A 47 -15.40 0.16 9.54
N THR A 48 -14.22 0.75 9.66
CA THR A 48 -13.92 2.07 9.07
C THR A 48 -13.73 1.98 7.56
N PHE A 49 -12.93 1.04 7.08
CA PHE A 49 -12.57 0.99 5.67
C PHE A 49 -13.62 0.30 4.78
N SER A 50 -14.44 -0.62 5.31
CA SER A 50 -15.47 -1.29 4.52
C SER A 50 -16.43 -0.32 3.81
N PRO A 51 -17.03 0.68 4.46
CA PRO A 51 -17.91 1.64 3.79
C PRO A 51 -17.13 2.63 2.92
N LEU A 52 -15.87 2.94 3.24
CA LEU A 52 -15.04 3.90 2.49
C LEU A 52 -14.57 3.32 1.16
N TRP A 53 -14.07 2.09 1.16
CA TRP A 53 -13.53 1.45 -0.04
C TRP A 53 -14.61 0.82 -0.91
N ARG A 54 -15.80 0.54 -0.37
CA ARG A 54 -16.97 0.04 -1.10
C ARG A 54 -16.64 -1.16 -2.01
N SER A 55 -15.79 -2.07 -1.51
CA SER A 55 -15.45 -3.28 -2.25
C SER A 55 -16.69 -4.13 -2.47
N ARG A 56 -16.93 -4.58 -3.71
CA ARG A 56 -18.13 -5.36 -4.09
C ARG A 56 -18.25 -6.68 -3.34
N LYS A 57 -17.11 -7.33 -3.10
CA LYS A 57 -17.02 -8.62 -2.40
C LYS A 57 -16.44 -8.49 -0.99
N GLY A 58 -16.14 -7.25 -0.56
CA GLY A 58 -15.40 -7.00 0.65
C GLY A 58 -13.91 -7.34 0.51
N PHE A 59 -13.22 -7.38 1.63
CA PHE A 59 -11.80 -7.72 1.72
C PHE A 59 -11.55 -8.55 2.97
N LYS A 60 -10.49 -9.35 2.96
CA LYS A 60 -9.99 -10.05 4.13
C LYS A 60 -8.84 -9.28 4.73
N VAL A 61 -8.73 -9.27 6.06
CA VAL A 61 -7.63 -8.64 6.77
C VAL A 61 -6.78 -9.69 7.46
N ARG A 62 -5.46 -9.57 7.32
CA ARG A 62 -4.49 -10.40 8.03
C ARG A 62 -3.52 -9.48 8.76
N ASN A 63 -3.30 -9.74 10.04
CA ASN A 63 -2.27 -9.06 10.82
C ASN A 63 -0.91 -9.73 10.51
N VAL A 64 0.12 -8.93 10.25
CA VAL A 64 1.48 -9.42 9.97
C VAL A 64 2.42 -9.00 11.07
N GLU A 65 2.39 -7.73 11.44
CA GLU A 65 3.23 -7.12 12.46
C GLU A 65 2.44 -6.01 13.17
N ASP A 66 3.01 -5.48 14.26
CA ASP A 66 2.43 -4.31 14.92
C ASP A 66 2.25 -3.17 13.92
N HIS A 67 1.03 -2.68 13.82
CA HIS A 67 0.64 -1.59 12.92
C HIS A 67 0.73 -1.88 11.41
N ILE A 68 0.98 -3.14 10.99
CA ILE A 68 0.98 -3.55 9.58
C ILE A 68 -0.09 -4.61 9.34
N LEU A 69 -1.06 -4.28 8.49
CA LEU A 69 -2.13 -5.18 8.06
C LEU A 69 -2.04 -5.45 6.56
N LEU A 70 -2.44 -6.65 6.16
CA LEU A 70 -2.67 -7.01 4.76
C LEU A 70 -4.17 -6.97 4.49
N PHE A 71 -4.56 -6.25 3.45
CA PHE A 71 -5.91 -6.25 2.90
C PHE A 71 -5.93 -7.04 1.61
N VAL A 72 -6.67 -8.14 1.60
CA VAL A 72 -6.71 -9.09 0.47
C VAL A 72 -8.02 -8.91 -0.26
N PHE A 73 -7.94 -8.64 -1.56
CA PHE A 73 -9.07 -8.41 -2.46
C PHE A 73 -9.11 -9.48 -3.55
N ASP A 74 -10.30 -9.75 -4.06
CA ASP A 74 -10.50 -10.63 -5.21
C ASP A 74 -10.27 -9.92 -6.56
N ASN A 75 -10.41 -8.58 -6.59
CA ASN A 75 -10.35 -7.78 -7.81
C ASN A 75 -9.17 -6.80 -7.80
N PRO A 76 -8.28 -6.84 -8.83
CA PRO A 76 -7.16 -5.91 -8.94
C PRO A 76 -7.59 -4.45 -9.12
N GLU A 77 -8.72 -4.20 -9.80
CA GLU A 77 -9.22 -2.85 -10.05
C GLU A 77 -9.59 -2.13 -8.73
N GLU A 78 -10.07 -2.86 -7.73
CA GLU A 78 -10.37 -2.30 -6.42
C GLU A 78 -9.09 -1.84 -5.71
N VAL A 79 -8.01 -2.62 -5.82
CA VAL A 79 -6.69 -2.26 -5.27
C VAL A 79 -6.16 -0.98 -5.93
N GLU A 80 -6.18 -0.90 -7.25
CA GLU A 80 -5.70 0.28 -7.99
C GLU A 80 -6.53 1.52 -7.63
N LYS A 81 -7.85 1.38 -7.51
CA LYS A 81 -8.74 2.47 -7.11
C LYS A 81 -8.45 2.98 -5.70
N ILE A 82 -8.20 2.07 -4.75
CA ILE A 82 -7.88 2.43 -3.36
C ILE A 82 -6.55 3.18 -3.30
N LEU A 83 -5.52 2.68 -3.99
CA LEU A 83 -4.21 3.32 -4.06
C LEU A 83 -4.28 4.69 -4.78
N ALA A 84 -5.07 4.79 -5.85
CA ALA A 84 -5.27 6.06 -6.56
C ALA A 84 -6.01 7.11 -5.70
N SER A 85 -6.75 6.68 -4.69
CA SER A 85 -7.56 7.56 -3.82
C SER A 85 -6.83 8.00 -2.53
N GLU A 86 -5.52 7.75 -2.42
CA GLU A 86 -4.72 8.26 -1.30
C GLU A 86 -4.79 9.80 -1.20
N PRO A 87 -4.58 10.37 0.01
CA PRO A 87 -4.16 9.71 1.25
C PRO A 87 -5.34 9.13 2.05
N TRP A 88 -5.05 8.08 2.80
CA TRP A 88 -5.98 7.48 3.75
C TRP A 88 -5.55 7.75 5.19
N SER A 89 -6.52 7.88 6.08
CA SER A 89 -6.27 8.05 7.51
C SER A 89 -7.16 7.14 8.35
N PHE A 90 -6.68 6.79 9.55
CA PHE A 90 -7.40 6.03 10.54
C PHE A 90 -7.13 6.62 11.93
N ASP A 91 -8.19 6.92 12.70
CA ASP A 91 -8.10 7.53 14.03
C ASP A 91 -7.18 8.78 14.06
N GLY A 92 -7.29 9.64 13.03
CA GLY A 92 -6.48 10.86 12.90
C GLY A 92 -5.01 10.64 12.53
N HIS A 93 -4.61 9.41 12.21
CA HIS A 93 -3.25 9.06 11.79
C HIS A 93 -3.22 8.64 10.34
N LEU A 94 -2.15 8.99 9.64
CA LEU A 94 -1.94 8.61 8.26
C LEU A 94 -1.74 7.10 8.12
N VAL A 95 -2.26 6.52 7.04
CA VAL A 95 -2.07 5.12 6.66
C VAL A 95 -1.31 5.08 5.35
N VAL A 96 -0.12 4.50 5.38
CA VAL A 96 0.71 4.27 4.19
C VAL A 96 0.25 2.97 3.54
N LEU A 97 -0.14 3.02 2.28
CA LEU A 97 -0.58 1.87 1.51
C LEU A 97 0.43 1.54 0.42
N GLN A 98 0.63 0.27 0.17
CA GLN A 98 1.44 -0.20 -0.95
C GLN A 98 0.92 -1.54 -1.47
N LYS A 99 0.97 -1.75 -2.78
CA LYS A 99 0.67 -3.06 -3.37
C LYS A 99 1.72 -4.07 -2.92
N LEU A 100 1.28 -5.24 -2.46
CA LEU A 100 2.18 -6.29 -2.01
C LEU A 100 3.07 -6.77 -3.16
N ASN A 101 4.37 -6.63 -2.97
CA ASN A 101 5.36 -7.30 -3.80
C ASN A 101 5.66 -8.68 -3.22
N LYS A 102 5.17 -9.75 -3.87
CA LYS A 102 5.36 -11.13 -3.40
C LYS A 102 6.83 -11.60 -3.44
N ALA A 103 7.71 -10.85 -4.09
CA ALA A 103 9.14 -11.16 -4.17
C ALA A 103 9.94 -10.61 -2.97
N VAL A 104 9.33 -9.74 -2.16
CA VAL A 104 9.98 -9.05 -1.05
C VAL A 104 9.21 -9.35 0.24
N PRO A 105 9.89 -9.71 1.35
CA PRO A 105 9.26 -9.83 2.65
C PRO A 105 8.60 -8.51 3.07
N VAL A 106 7.48 -8.58 3.80
CA VAL A 106 6.71 -7.37 4.17
C VAL A 106 7.55 -6.39 5.00
N HIS A 107 8.41 -6.88 5.89
CA HIS A 107 9.28 -6.05 6.73
C HIS A 107 10.40 -5.31 5.95
N GLU A 108 10.69 -5.74 4.73
CA GLU A 108 11.65 -5.09 3.83
C GLU A 108 10.98 -4.11 2.85
N MET A 109 9.65 -4.08 2.82
CA MET A 109 8.93 -3.15 1.95
C MET A 109 9.10 -1.69 2.41
N PRO A 110 9.36 -0.75 1.49
CA PRO A 110 9.58 0.67 1.84
C PRO A 110 8.24 1.38 2.13
N LEU A 111 7.60 1.06 3.27
CA LEU A 111 6.34 1.67 3.71
C LEU A 111 6.61 3.04 4.38
N ASN A 112 7.10 4.00 3.60
CA ASN A 112 7.56 5.32 4.07
C ASN A 112 7.13 6.49 3.19
N THR A 113 6.39 6.24 2.11
CA THR A 113 5.88 7.27 1.20
C THR A 113 4.37 7.17 1.07
N VAL A 114 3.70 8.29 0.83
CA VAL A 114 2.26 8.39 0.60
C VAL A 114 2.00 9.52 -0.38
N SER A 115 1.05 9.33 -1.28
CA SER A 115 0.67 10.38 -2.22
C SER A 115 -0.29 11.37 -1.57
N LEU A 116 0.00 12.67 -1.70
CA LEU A 116 -0.79 13.76 -1.15
C LEU A 116 -1.27 14.70 -2.26
N TRP A 117 -2.45 15.32 -2.03
CA TRP A 117 -2.89 16.43 -2.85
C TRP A 117 -2.41 17.74 -2.22
N VAL A 118 -1.54 18.46 -2.93
CA VAL A 118 -1.02 19.76 -2.53
C VAL A 118 -1.81 20.85 -3.24
N GLN A 119 -2.27 21.85 -2.50
CA GLN A 119 -2.94 23.03 -3.05
C GLN A 119 -1.96 24.19 -3.00
N VAL A 120 -1.71 24.82 -4.15
CA VAL A 120 -0.88 26.01 -4.26
C VAL A 120 -1.79 27.22 -4.46
N HIS A 121 -1.78 28.12 -3.48
CA HIS A 121 -2.60 29.33 -3.43
C HIS A 121 -1.81 30.59 -3.81
N ASN A 122 -2.55 31.66 -4.15
CA ASN A 122 -2.01 33.01 -4.38
C ASN A 122 -0.91 33.06 -5.43
N ILE A 123 -1.01 32.26 -6.49
CA ILE A 123 -0.08 32.33 -7.61
C ILE A 123 -0.36 33.58 -8.43
N PRO A 124 0.61 34.49 -8.64
CA PRO A 124 0.43 35.63 -9.54
C PRO A 124 0.08 35.18 -10.95
N ILE A 125 -0.82 35.88 -11.63
CA ILE A 125 -1.37 35.49 -12.94
C ILE A 125 -0.27 35.22 -13.97
N GLY A 126 0.83 35.97 -13.95
CA GLY A 126 1.99 35.74 -14.85
C GLY A 126 2.73 34.44 -14.65
N TYR A 127 2.56 33.80 -13.49
CA TYR A 127 3.18 32.51 -13.13
C TYR A 127 2.15 31.36 -13.04
N LEU A 128 0.90 31.65 -13.39
CA LEU A 128 -0.19 30.67 -13.31
C LEU A 128 -0.11 29.68 -14.48
N ASN A 129 0.90 28.83 -14.45
CA ASN A 129 1.05 27.73 -15.42
C ASN A 129 1.48 26.44 -14.72
N LYS A 130 1.19 25.33 -15.38
CA LYS A 130 1.42 23.98 -14.83
C LYS A 130 2.88 23.76 -14.43
N GLY A 131 3.83 24.16 -15.28
CA GLY A 131 5.26 23.91 -15.02
C GLY A 131 5.76 24.59 -13.75
N VAL A 132 5.39 25.86 -13.52
CA VAL A 132 5.76 26.60 -12.30
C VAL A 132 5.20 25.93 -11.05
N VAL A 133 3.96 25.44 -11.11
CA VAL A 133 3.32 24.80 -9.96
C VAL A 133 3.94 23.44 -9.68
N GLU A 134 4.25 22.66 -10.72
CA GLU A 134 4.96 21.40 -10.58
C GLU A 134 6.38 21.60 -10.01
N ASP A 135 7.10 22.61 -10.46
CA ASP A 135 8.45 22.97 -9.95
C ASP A 135 8.38 23.34 -8.47
N LEU A 136 7.37 24.10 -8.05
CA LEU A 136 7.15 24.41 -6.64
C LEU A 136 6.85 23.13 -5.84
N CYS A 137 6.01 22.26 -6.36
CA CYS A 137 5.64 21.01 -5.69
C CYS A 137 6.79 19.99 -5.63
N ASN A 138 7.72 20.01 -6.58
CA ASN A 138 8.94 19.18 -6.58
C ASN A 138 9.85 19.46 -5.37
N THR A 139 9.69 20.59 -4.69
CA THR A 139 10.39 20.88 -3.43
C THR A 139 9.83 20.08 -2.24
N ILE A 140 8.61 19.57 -2.35
CA ILE A 140 7.94 18.82 -1.31
C ILE A 140 8.13 17.31 -1.51
N GLY A 141 8.04 16.84 -2.76
CA GLY A 141 8.17 15.44 -3.13
C GLY A 141 8.14 15.23 -4.63
N ILE A 142 7.98 14.00 -5.07
CA ILE A 142 7.91 13.64 -6.49
C ILE A 142 6.50 13.92 -7.02
N VAL A 143 6.40 14.81 -7.99
CA VAL A 143 5.13 15.15 -8.64
C VAL A 143 4.66 13.99 -9.52
N ASP A 144 3.40 13.57 -9.36
CA ASP A 144 2.75 12.62 -10.25
C ASP A 144 2.18 13.33 -11.49
N HIS A 145 2.91 13.29 -12.59
CA HIS A 145 2.52 13.92 -13.85
C HIS A 145 1.31 13.27 -14.54
N ASN A 146 0.92 12.04 -14.15
CA ASN A 146 -0.18 11.31 -14.77
C ASN A 146 -1.56 11.74 -14.23
N THR A 147 -1.60 12.29 -13.03
CA THR A 147 -2.83 12.77 -12.36
C THR A 147 -3.08 14.26 -12.56
N SER A 148 -2.41 14.88 -13.52
CA SER A 148 -2.47 16.31 -13.76
C SER A 148 -3.73 16.76 -14.50
N ASP A 149 -4.90 16.44 -14.00
CA ASP A 149 -6.03 17.34 -14.19
C ASP A 149 -5.78 18.53 -13.26
N MET A 150 -5.16 19.56 -13.83
CA MET A 150 -5.15 20.87 -13.20
C MET A 150 -6.60 21.33 -13.10
N GLU A 151 -7.30 20.91 -12.04
CA GLU A 151 -8.52 21.57 -11.64
C GLU A 151 -8.13 22.96 -11.19
N VAL A 152 -8.14 23.87 -12.12
CA VAL A 152 -8.22 25.31 -11.81
C VAL A 152 -9.63 25.51 -11.27
N ASP A 153 -9.81 25.20 -10.00
CA ASP A 153 -11.08 25.45 -9.33
C ASP A 153 -11.22 26.97 -9.22
N ARG A 154 -12.06 27.50 -10.12
CA ARG A 154 -12.56 28.87 -10.25
C ARG A 154 -11.82 29.95 -9.43
N GLY A 155 -10.50 30.00 -9.57
CA GLY A 155 -9.75 31.22 -9.30
C GLY A 155 -8.89 31.29 -8.05
N SER A 156 -8.83 30.27 -7.16
CA SER A 156 -8.08 30.45 -5.91
C SER A 156 -6.87 29.54 -5.70
N PHE A 157 -6.80 28.37 -6.31
CA PHE A 157 -5.66 27.47 -6.13
C PHE A 157 -5.52 26.46 -7.28
N ILE A 158 -4.33 25.87 -7.40
CA ILE A 158 -4.04 24.74 -8.27
C ILE A 158 -3.72 23.52 -7.38
N ARG A 159 -4.25 22.36 -7.74
CA ARG A 159 -3.98 21.09 -7.04
C ARG A 159 -3.01 20.26 -7.84
N VAL A 160 -2.01 19.71 -7.15
CA VAL A 160 -1.01 18.81 -7.72
C VAL A 160 -0.87 17.59 -6.81
N ARG A 161 -0.74 16.42 -7.39
CA ARG A 161 -0.47 15.18 -6.66
C ARG A 161 1.04 15.00 -6.51
N VAL A 162 1.49 14.82 -5.26
CA VAL A 162 2.89 14.67 -4.89
C VAL A 162 3.09 13.39 -4.09
#